data_185cdc871819fc35e0c682378966767e
#
_entry.id   185cdc871819fc35e0c682378966767e
#
_cell.length_a   1.000
_cell.length_b   1.000
_cell.length_c   1.000
_cell.angle_alpha   90.00
_cell.angle_beta   90.00
_cell.angle_gamma   90.00
#
_symmetry.space_group_name_H-M   'P 1'
#
loop_
_entity.id
_entity.type
_entity.pdbx_description
1 polymer ?
#
loop_
_entity_poly.entity_id
_entity_poly.type
_entity_poly.pdbx_seq_one_letter_code
_entity_poly.pdbx_strand_id
1 'polypeptide(L)'
;MEKTLTLCGALPMKICIFTNHFYPEDFKVNDIAFELARRDHDITVITAVPDYPKGKFFDGYGWFRRSREDVNGCHVIRLPIISRGKGGSKRLVLHYLSYYLSSSVFTFFHKMLHRYDAVFVHLTSPFFIGLAATQLKRWQKIPMFFWTLDLWPESITAAAGISNPLILRPLTRQVQKVYDNCDAILIGSKGFEQSICEKGDYKDKCVYFPNWCESTELPEDVEKYRNVEPFASFTEKEFVVLFAGNIGEAQNLDCVIDAAVVIHETNPLVKFVFLGDGRAKEHLMQKSASNGILDKTVFFPGRFPIESMPYFMNKADVLLVSLKDELIFNLTVPSKVQFYMAQGKPILAMLNGDGSDLVREANCGIAVPANDVAAFTDAVRQTASMKKEELSELGANGKQFYERHFRKEQRMEQLELLLQDVMNSKRM
;
A
#
# COMPACT_ATOMS: atom_id res chain seq x y z
N MET A 1 14.59 11.83 32.65
CA MET A 1 13.96 10.65 33.28
C MET A 1 12.57 10.52 32.69
N GLU A 2 12.48 9.97 31.49
CA GLU A 2 11.21 9.62 30.85
C GLU A 2 10.74 8.31 31.47
N LYS A 3 9.57 8.37 32.10
CA LYS A 3 8.86 7.17 32.54
C LYS A 3 8.40 6.43 31.29
N THR A 4 9.07 5.35 30.96
CA THR A 4 8.56 4.29 30.12
C THR A 4 7.28 3.80 30.79
N LEU A 5 6.13 4.24 30.33
CA LEU A 5 4.84 3.62 30.65
C LEU A 5 4.87 2.21 30.05
N THR A 6 5.31 1.26 30.85
CA THR A 6 5.06 -0.16 30.59
C THR A 6 3.53 -0.30 30.59
N LEU A 7 2.93 -0.44 29.42
CA LEU A 7 1.51 -0.76 29.27
C LEU A 7 1.25 -2.03 30.09
N CYS A 8 0.48 -1.88 31.14
CA CYS A 8 -0.03 -2.99 31.97
C CYS A 8 -0.74 -3.95 31.02
N GLY A 9 -0.29 -5.20 30.96
CA GLY A 9 -0.57 -6.16 29.91
C GLY A 9 -2.03 -6.21 29.50
N ALA A 10 -2.28 -5.96 28.24
CA ALA A 10 -3.57 -6.19 27.60
C ALA A 10 -3.96 -7.65 27.82
N LEU A 11 -5.21 -7.91 28.17
CA LEU A 11 -5.69 -9.29 28.29
C LEU A 11 -5.59 -9.95 26.90
N PRO A 12 -5.07 -11.19 26.83
CA PRO A 12 -5.01 -11.94 25.58
C PRO A 12 -6.39 -12.01 24.90
N MET A 13 -6.45 -11.68 23.63
CA MET A 13 -7.67 -11.67 22.82
C MET A 13 -7.58 -12.75 21.75
N LYS A 14 -8.72 -13.36 21.41
CA LYS A 14 -8.86 -14.24 20.25
C LYS A 14 -9.38 -13.46 19.07
N ILE A 15 -8.51 -13.22 18.09
CA ILE A 15 -8.82 -12.36 16.94
C ILE A 15 -8.85 -13.19 15.67
N CYS A 16 -9.96 -13.09 14.92
CA CYS A 16 -10.09 -13.68 13.60
C CYS A 16 -9.80 -12.64 12.52
N ILE A 17 -8.74 -12.84 11.76
CA ILE A 17 -8.32 -11.94 10.66
C ILE A 17 -8.80 -12.51 9.33
N PHE A 18 -9.57 -11.74 8.57
CA PHE A 18 -9.95 -12.04 7.20
C PHE A 18 -9.10 -11.22 6.23
N THR A 19 -8.42 -11.90 5.29
CA THR A 19 -7.63 -11.25 4.24
C THR A 19 -7.57 -12.11 2.99
N ASN A 20 -7.49 -11.51 1.81
CA ASN A 20 -7.30 -12.25 0.55
C ASN A 20 -5.87 -12.78 0.44
N HIS A 21 -4.90 -12.02 0.96
CA HIS A 21 -3.48 -12.25 0.81
C HIS A 21 -2.82 -12.31 2.18
N PHE A 22 -1.98 -13.32 2.39
CA PHE A 22 -1.22 -13.52 3.61
C PHE A 22 0.09 -14.24 3.29
N TYR A 23 1.04 -14.24 4.23
CA TYR A 23 2.30 -14.97 4.08
C TYR A 23 2.12 -16.32 3.34
N PRO A 24 2.97 -16.69 2.37
CA PRO A 24 4.25 -16.06 2.01
C PRO A 24 4.12 -14.86 1.04
N GLU A 25 2.93 -14.37 0.75
CA GLU A 25 2.74 -13.12 0.03
C GLU A 25 3.05 -11.95 0.95
N ASP A 26 3.71 -10.92 0.43
CA ASP A 26 4.15 -9.76 1.20
C ASP A 26 3.06 -8.68 1.24
N PHE A 27 2.33 -8.64 2.36
CA PHE A 27 1.27 -7.68 2.63
C PHE A 27 1.34 -7.19 4.09
N LYS A 28 0.95 -5.94 4.33
CA LYS A 28 0.98 -5.30 5.66
C LYS A 28 0.18 -6.02 6.75
N VAL A 29 -0.81 -6.82 6.37
CA VAL A 29 -1.54 -7.66 7.32
C VAL A 29 -0.66 -8.72 7.98
N ASN A 30 0.43 -9.14 7.34
CA ASN A 30 1.41 -10.05 7.95
C ASN A 30 2.03 -9.40 9.19
N ASP A 31 2.44 -8.12 9.06
CA ASP A 31 2.96 -7.35 10.18
C ASP A 31 1.97 -7.27 11.34
N ILE A 32 0.68 -6.97 11.03
CA ILE A 32 -0.37 -6.90 12.04
C ILE A 32 -0.54 -8.24 12.75
N ALA A 33 -0.72 -9.32 11.99
CA ALA A 33 -0.98 -10.63 12.55
C ALA A 33 0.19 -11.13 13.40
N PHE A 34 1.42 -11.00 12.91
CA PHE A 34 2.62 -11.47 13.62
C PHE A 34 2.90 -10.62 14.87
N GLU A 35 2.70 -9.30 14.80
CA GLU A 35 2.90 -8.44 15.95
C GLU A 35 1.85 -8.68 17.04
N LEU A 36 0.57 -8.86 16.68
CA LEU A 36 -0.47 -9.21 17.64
C LEU A 36 -0.20 -10.60 18.28
N ALA A 37 0.25 -11.59 17.49
CA ALA A 37 0.65 -12.88 18.03
C ALA A 37 1.85 -12.77 18.99
N ARG A 38 2.84 -11.93 18.70
CA ARG A 38 3.98 -11.63 19.56
C ARG A 38 3.58 -10.95 20.86
N ARG A 39 2.44 -10.27 20.89
CA ARG A 39 1.83 -9.65 22.08
C ARG A 39 0.86 -10.58 22.80
N ASP A 40 1.02 -11.90 22.64
CA ASP A 40 0.25 -12.96 23.29
C ASP A 40 -1.24 -13.03 22.94
N HIS A 41 -1.67 -12.45 21.79
CA HIS A 41 -3.01 -12.66 21.27
C HIS A 41 -3.11 -13.97 20.48
N ASP A 42 -4.26 -14.66 20.58
CA ASP A 42 -4.59 -15.85 19.80
C ASP A 42 -5.13 -15.43 18.42
N ILE A 43 -4.30 -15.56 17.40
CA ILE A 43 -4.59 -15.07 16.06
C ILE A 43 -4.94 -16.22 15.12
N THR A 44 -6.15 -16.18 14.56
CA THR A 44 -6.56 -17.06 13.46
C THR A 44 -6.70 -16.24 12.19
N VAL A 45 -5.98 -16.60 11.13
CA VAL A 45 -6.03 -15.93 9.82
C VAL A 45 -6.79 -16.80 8.82
N ILE A 46 -7.88 -16.28 8.27
CA ILE A 46 -8.65 -16.87 7.17
C ILE A 46 -8.25 -16.16 5.89
N THR A 47 -7.54 -16.87 5.01
CA THR A 47 -6.97 -16.31 3.78
C THR A 47 -7.18 -17.22 2.58
N ALA A 48 -6.79 -16.77 1.38
CA ALA A 48 -6.77 -17.58 0.18
C ALA A 48 -5.48 -18.40 0.04
N VAL A 49 -5.49 -19.40 -0.84
CA VAL A 49 -4.25 -20.05 -1.31
C VAL A 49 -3.40 -19.00 -2.04
N PRO A 50 -2.10 -18.81 -1.68
CA PRO A 50 -1.28 -17.74 -2.21
C PRO A 50 -1.04 -17.90 -3.73
N ASP A 51 -1.27 -16.83 -4.50
CA ASP A 51 -1.07 -16.79 -5.96
C ASP A 51 -0.55 -15.43 -6.47
N TYR A 52 -0.42 -14.43 -5.61
CA TYR A 52 0.03 -13.09 -6.00
C TYR A 52 1.57 -12.94 -5.84
N PRO A 53 2.27 -12.28 -6.76
CA PRO A 53 1.77 -11.57 -7.95
C PRO A 53 1.70 -12.42 -9.23
N LYS A 54 2.26 -13.65 -9.21
CA LYS A 54 2.47 -14.49 -10.41
C LYS A 54 1.19 -15.06 -11.03
N GLY A 55 0.06 -15.02 -10.31
CA GLY A 55 -1.20 -15.60 -10.74
C GLY A 55 -1.21 -17.13 -10.82
N LYS A 56 -0.21 -17.77 -10.19
CA LYS A 56 -0.09 -19.22 -10.01
C LYS A 56 0.11 -19.51 -8.54
N PHE A 57 -0.43 -20.60 -8.05
CA PHE A 57 -0.17 -21.00 -6.67
C PHE A 57 1.33 -21.15 -6.42
N PHE A 58 1.74 -20.73 -5.24
CA PHE A 58 3.12 -20.91 -4.79
C PHE A 58 3.45 -22.41 -4.66
N ASP A 59 4.72 -22.75 -4.82
CA ASP A 59 5.17 -24.14 -4.71
C ASP A 59 4.85 -24.71 -3.31
N GLY A 60 4.28 -25.90 -3.30
CA GLY A 60 3.83 -26.54 -2.07
C GLY A 60 2.44 -26.13 -1.57
N TYR A 61 1.81 -25.11 -2.17
CA TYR A 61 0.45 -24.67 -1.82
C TYR A 61 -0.60 -25.15 -2.84
N GLY A 62 -1.84 -25.29 -2.39
CA GLY A 62 -2.97 -25.70 -3.24
C GLY A 62 -4.24 -25.90 -2.42
N TRP A 63 -5.35 -26.28 -3.08
CA TRP A 63 -6.65 -26.40 -2.42
C TRP A 63 -6.66 -27.29 -1.18
N PHE A 64 -5.83 -28.38 -1.18
CA PHE A 64 -5.73 -29.34 -0.08
C PHE A 64 -4.29 -29.46 0.46
N ARG A 65 -3.35 -28.66 -0.07
CA ARG A 65 -1.97 -28.62 0.38
C ARG A 65 -1.73 -27.37 1.21
N ARG A 66 -1.21 -27.54 2.42
CA ARG A 66 -1.01 -26.44 3.39
C ARG A 66 -2.26 -25.59 3.58
N SER A 67 -3.43 -26.25 3.60
CA SER A 67 -4.70 -25.56 3.88
C SER A 67 -4.82 -25.10 5.33
N ARG A 68 -4.03 -25.66 6.24
CA ARG A 68 -3.88 -25.23 7.64
C ARG A 68 -2.42 -25.34 8.01
N GLU A 69 -1.89 -24.30 8.63
CA GLU A 69 -0.51 -24.24 9.12
C GLU A 69 -0.38 -23.19 10.23
N ASP A 70 0.64 -23.34 11.06
CA ASP A 70 1.01 -22.32 12.03
C ASP A 70 2.22 -21.54 11.49
N VAL A 71 2.08 -20.21 11.46
CA VAL A 71 3.12 -19.31 10.91
C VAL A 71 3.32 -18.15 11.89
N ASN A 72 4.51 -18.02 12.45
CA ASN A 72 4.89 -16.94 13.36
C ASN A 72 3.86 -16.69 14.49
N GLY A 73 3.36 -17.77 15.08
CA GLY A 73 2.37 -17.72 16.18
C GLY A 73 0.92 -17.54 15.74
N CYS A 74 0.64 -17.49 14.43
CA CYS A 74 -0.71 -17.38 13.88
C CYS A 74 -1.22 -18.73 13.36
N HIS A 75 -2.48 -19.07 13.64
CA HIS A 75 -3.17 -20.19 13.03
C HIS A 75 -3.73 -19.79 11.66
N VAL A 76 -3.15 -20.27 10.59
CA VAL A 76 -3.51 -19.89 9.21
C VAL A 76 -4.39 -20.94 8.55
N ILE A 77 -5.54 -20.51 8.05
CA ILE A 77 -6.50 -21.33 7.29
C ILE A 77 -6.62 -20.78 5.88
N ARG A 78 -6.16 -21.57 4.89
CA ARG A 78 -6.18 -21.20 3.49
C ARG A 78 -7.35 -21.83 2.76
N LEU A 79 -8.16 -20.99 2.15
CA LEU A 79 -9.37 -21.40 1.44
C LEU A 79 -9.08 -21.57 -0.05
N PRO A 80 -9.75 -22.56 -0.69
CA PRO A 80 -9.60 -22.81 -2.12
C PRO A 80 -10.13 -21.63 -2.94
N ILE A 81 -9.36 -21.25 -3.95
CA ILE A 81 -9.70 -20.20 -4.91
C ILE A 81 -9.40 -20.65 -6.34
N ILE A 82 -10.01 -19.97 -7.31
CA ILE A 82 -9.57 -20.01 -8.70
C ILE A 82 -8.41 -19.02 -8.83
N SER A 83 -7.22 -19.48 -9.21
CA SER A 83 -6.04 -18.59 -9.31
C SER A 83 -6.26 -17.47 -10.33
N ARG A 84 -5.62 -16.31 -10.09
CA ARG A 84 -5.69 -15.11 -10.97
C ARG A 84 -5.27 -15.39 -12.41
N GLY A 85 -4.36 -16.34 -12.62
CA GLY A 85 -3.77 -16.63 -13.92
C GLY A 85 -2.95 -15.45 -14.45
N LYS A 86 -2.87 -15.32 -15.77
CA LYS A 86 -2.12 -14.22 -16.42
C LYS A 86 -2.85 -12.85 -16.33
N GLY A 87 -3.95 -12.75 -15.58
CA GLY A 87 -4.78 -11.55 -15.47
C GLY A 87 -5.67 -11.37 -16.73
N GLY A 88 -6.89 -11.11 -16.52
CA GLY A 88 -7.93 -10.78 -17.50
C GLY A 88 -9.20 -10.55 -16.71
N SER A 89 -10.01 -9.57 -17.08
CA SER A 89 -11.14 -9.10 -16.28
C SER A 89 -12.07 -10.24 -15.84
N LYS A 90 -12.38 -11.19 -16.74
CA LYS A 90 -13.25 -12.34 -16.43
C LYS A 90 -12.62 -13.26 -15.38
N ARG A 91 -11.32 -13.56 -15.52
CA ARG A 91 -10.63 -14.46 -14.60
C ARG A 91 -10.45 -13.84 -13.23
N LEU A 92 -10.22 -12.53 -13.18
CA LEU A 92 -10.12 -11.79 -11.92
C LEU A 92 -11.47 -11.79 -11.19
N VAL A 93 -12.58 -11.61 -11.89
CA VAL A 93 -13.93 -11.71 -11.30
C VAL A 93 -14.17 -13.11 -10.74
N LEU A 94 -13.82 -14.18 -11.48
CA LEU A 94 -13.94 -15.56 -11.00
C LEU A 94 -13.06 -15.84 -9.78
N HIS A 95 -11.83 -15.31 -9.76
CA HIS A 95 -10.94 -15.37 -8.61
C HIS A 95 -11.61 -14.77 -7.36
N TYR A 96 -12.11 -13.55 -7.45
CA TYR A 96 -12.76 -12.85 -6.35
C TYR A 96 -14.06 -13.55 -5.88
N LEU A 97 -14.89 -13.99 -6.82
CA LEU A 97 -16.11 -14.73 -6.48
C LEU A 97 -15.82 -16.08 -5.83
N SER A 98 -14.78 -16.79 -6.30
CA SER A 98 -14.39 -18.07 -5.70
C SER A 98 -13.95 -17.91 -4.25
N TYR A 99 -13.18 -16.85 -3.94
CA TYR A 99 -12.78 -16.54 -2.56
C TYR A 99 -13.99 -16.15 -1.70
N TYR A 100 -14.88 -15.30 -2.21
CA TYR A 100 -16.10 -14.93 -1.49
C TYR A 100 -16.97 -16.15 -1.15
N LEU A 101 -17.17 -17.03 -2.11
CA LEU A 101 -17.99 -18.25 -1.91
C LEU A 101 -17.31 -19.19 -0.91
N SER A 102 -16.02 -19.48 -1.10
CA SER A 102 -15.29 -20.39 -0.19
C SER A 102 -15.20 -19.83 1.24
N SER A 103 -14.96 -18.53 1.40
CA SER A 103 -14.92 -17.88 2.70
C SER A 103 -16.30 -17.82 3.37
N SER A 104 -17.37 -17.58 2.61
CA SER A 104 -18.73 -17.56 3.16
C SER A 104 -19.19 -18.94 3.62
N VAL A 105 -18.96 -19.99 2.81
CA VAL A 105 -19.29 -21.36 3.19
C VAL A 105 -18.45 -21.83 4.38
N PHE A 106 -17.15 -21.58 4.34
CA PHE A 106 -16.26 -21.93 5.46
C PHE A 106 -16.70 -21.23 6.75
N THR A 107 -16.95 -19.93 6.71
CA THR A 107 -17.34 -19.14 7.89
C THR A 107 -18.66 -19.63 8.47
N PHE A 108 -19.60 -20.09 7.62
CA PHE A 108 -20.89 -20.63 8.08
C PHE A 108 -20.72 -21.81 9.04
N PHE A 109 -19.78 -22.73 8.78
CA PHE A 109 -19.50 -23.86 9.66
C PHE A 109 -18.52 -23.49 10.79
N HIS A 110 -17.48 -22.74 10.47
CA HIS A 110 -16.42 -22.36 11.39
C HIS A 110 -16.90 -21.54 12.60
N LYS A 111 -17.84 -20.61 12.38
CA LYS A 111 -18.44 -19.78 13.44
C LYS A 111 -19.18 -20.57 14.53
N MET A 112 -19.56 -21.83 14.25
CA MET A 112 -20.24 -22.70 15.21
C MET A 112 -19.26 -23.42 16.13
N LEU A 113 -18.03 -23.65 15.68
CA LEU A 113 -17.02 -24.46 16.35
C LEU A 113 -15.98 -23.62 17.10
N HIS A 114 -15.75 -22.38 16.68
CA HIS A 114 -14.71 -21.50 17.21
C HIS A 114 -15.31 -20.19 17.72
N ARG A 115 -14.79 -19.69 18.81
CA ARG A 115 -15.19 -18.41 19.43
C ARG A 115 -14.05 -17.41 19.34
N TYR A 116 -14.38 -16.16 19.04
CA TYR A 116 -13.48 -15.04 18.93
C TYR A 116 -13.97 -13.86 19.75
N ASP A 117 -13.05 -12.97 20.11
CA ASP A 117 -13.35 -11.73 20.80
C ASP A 117 -13.53 -10.58 19.80
N ALA A 118 -12.87 -10.63 18.65
CA ALA A 118 -12.96 -9.63 17.60
C ALA A 118 -12.75 -10.23 16.20
N VAL A 119 -13.25 -9.52 15.20
CA VAL A 119 -12.96 -9.77 13.77
C VAL A 119 -12.21 -8.58 13.20
N PHE A 120 -11.07 -8.83 12.56
CA PHE A 120 -10.30 -7.85 11.81
C PHE A 120 -10.36 -8.20 10.32
N VAL A 121 -10.68 -7.24 9.48
CA VAL A 121 -10.72 -7.42 8.02
C VAL A 121 -9.68 -6.52 7.38
N HIS A 122 -8.75 -7.11 6.63
CA HIS A 122 -7.79 -6.39 5.82
C HIS A 122 -8.26 -6.37 4.37
N LEU A 123 -8.66 -5.20 3.90
CA LEU A 123 -9.19 -5.02 2.55
C LEU A 123 -8.16 -4.41 1.61
N THR A 124 -7.63 -5.22 0.70
CA THR A 124 -6.84 -4.75 -0.46
C THR A 124 -7.67 -4.69 -1.75
N SER A 125 -8.65 -5.49 -1.93
CA SER A 125 -9.67 -5.62 -2.98
C SER A 125 -9.98 -7.11 -3.20
N PRO A 126 -11.23 -7.49 -3.42
CA PRO A 126 -12.47 -6.72 -3.39
C PRO A 126 -13.12 -6.73 -2.00
N PHE A 127 -14.06 -5.82 -1.76
CA PHE A 127 -14.79 -5.68 -0.48
C PHE A 127 -15.60 -6.91 -0.04
N PHE A 128 -15.86 -7.87 -0.92
CA PHE A 128 -16.67 -9.07 -0.64
C PHE A 128 -16.19 -9.89 0.56
N ILE A 129 -14.91 -9.80 0.92
CA ILE A 129 -14.36 -10.43 2.12
C ILE A 129 -15.04 -9.93 3.39
N GLY A 130 -15.42 -8.65 3.43
CA GLY A 130 -16.16 -8.06 4.54
C GLY A 130 -17.55 -8.69 4.74
N LEU A 131 -18.17 -9.21 3.69
CA LEU A 131 -19.46 -9.92 3.79
C LEU A 131 -19.32 -11.25 4.52
N ALA A 132 -18.24 -12.00 4.28
CA ALA A 132 -17.96 -13.25 5.00
C ALA A 132 -17.65 -12.96 6.49
N ALA A 133 -16.85 -11.94 6.76
CA ALA A 133 -16.55 -11.49 8.13
C ALA A 133 -17.81 -11.04 8.89
N THR A 134 -18.75 -10.36 8.20
CA THR A 134 -20.04 -9.94 8.77
C THR A 134 -20.87 -11.12 9.28
N GLN A 135 -20.78 -12.32 8.65
CA GLN A 135 -21.49 -13.51 9.13
C GLN A 135 -20.95 -13.92 10.52
N LEU A 136 -19.63 -13.92 10.69
CA LEU A 136 -19.01 -14.28 11.98
C LEU A 136 -19.37 -13.26 13.05
N LYS A 137 -19.21 -11.94 12.74
CA LYS A 137 -19.57 -10.85 13.66
C LYS A 137 -21.01 -10.98 14.16
N ARG A 138 -21.96 -11.12 13.25
CA ARG A 138 -23.40 -11.19 13.59
C ARG A 138 -23.75 -12.41 14.43
N TRP A 139 -23.15 -13.56 14.12
CA TRP A 139 -23.40 -14.79 14.83
C TRP A 139 -22.87 -14.75 16.27
N GLN A 140 -21.64 -14.22 16.46
CA GLN A 140 -20.99 -14.18 17.76
C GLN A 140 -21.21 -12.88 18.52
N LYS A 141 -21.82 -11.87 17.87
CA LYS A 141 -22.07 -10.53 18.43
C LYS A 141 -20.78 -9.82 18.89
N ILE A 142 -19.68 -10.05 18.19
CA ILE A 142 -18.35 -9.50 18.49
C ILE A 142 -18.06 -8.26 17.63
N PRO A 143 -17.15 -7.35 18.02
CA PRO A 143 -16.77 -6.20 17.22
C PRO A 143 -16.07 -6.59 15.92
N MET A 144 -16.26 -5.78 14.87
CA MET A 144 -15.62 -5.91 13.57
C MET A 144 -14.86 -4.63 13.20
N PHE A 145 -13.58 -4.79 12.95
CA PHE A 145 -12.64 -3.76 12.50
C PHE A 145 -12.34 -3.98 11.02
N PHE A 146 -12.50 -2.94 10.22
CA PHE A 146 -12.37 -3.05 8.78
C PHE A 146 -11.29 -2.08 8.28
N TRP A 147 -10.11 -2.60 7.97
CA TRP A 147 -9.03 -1.79 7.44
C TRP A 147 -9.15 -1.71 5.92
N THR A 148 -9.64 -0.56 5.46
CA THR A 148 -9.83 -0.29 4.03
C THR A 148 -8.61 0.40 3.45
N LEU A 149 -7.98 -0.27 2.48
CA LEU A 149 -6.88 0.25 1.68
C LEU A 149 -7.30 0.51 0.23
N ASP A 150 -8.58 0.24 -0.07
CA ASP A 150 -9.18 0.41 -1.37
C ASP A 150 -10.66 0.82 -1.23
N LEU A 151 -11.11 1.78 -2.03
CA LEU A 151 -12.48 2.27 -2.01
C LEU A 151 -13.35 1.57 -3.05
N TRP A 152 -14.51 1.07 -2.63
CA TRP A 152 -15.49 0.43 -3.49
C TRP A 152 -16.83 1.18 -3.43
N PRO A 153 -17.52 1.37 -4.58
CA PRO A 153 -17.21 0.83 -5.92
C PRO A 153 -16.22 1.67 -6.74
N GLU A 154 -15.61 2.73 -6.22
CA GLU A 154 -14.75 3.66 -6.94
C GLU A 154 -13.60 2.96 -7.68
N SER A 155 -12.99 1.97 -7.06
CA SER A 155 -11.88 1.21 -7.65
C SER A 155 -12.26 0.42 -8.90
N ILE A 156 -13.50 -0.09 -8.99
CA ILE A 156 -13.94 -0.77 -10.21
C ILE A 156 -14.20 0.23 -11.33
N THR A 157 -14.63 1.44 -11.00
CA THR A 157 -14.81 2.52 -11.97
C THR A 157 -13.45 2.92 -12.56
N ALA A 158 -12.45 3.14 -11.72
CA ALA A 158 -11.10 3.50 -12.15
C ALA A 158 -10.41 2.37 -12.93
N ALA A 159 -10.49 1.12 -12.42
CA ALA A 159 -9.75 -0.01 -13.00
C ALA A 159 -10.40 -0.60 -14.27
N ALA A 160 -11.74 -0.54 -14.39
CA ALA A 160 -12.49 -1.17 -15.48
C ALA A 160 -13.35 -0.20 -16.30
N GLY A 161 -13.36 1.09 -15.97
CA GLY A 161 -14.17 2.10 -16.65
C GLY A 161 -15.68 1.90 -16.48
N ILE A 162 -16.10 1.13 -15.45
CA ILE A 162 -17.53 0.81 -15.24
C ILE A 162 -18.19 1.99 -14.52
N SER A 163 -19.05 2.72 -15.25
CA SER A 163 -19.83 3.85 -14.70
C SER A 163 -21.34 3.60 -14.68
N ASN A 164 -21.81 2.42 -15.13
CA ASN A 164 -23.23 2.10 -15.23
C ASN A 164 -23.88 2.01 -13.84
N PRO A 165 -24.87 2.87 -13.50
CA PRO A 165 -25.55 2.87 -12.22
C PRO A 165 -26.25 1.54 -11.86
N LEU A 166 -26.69 0.77 -12.86
CA LEU A 166 -27.32 -0.54 -12.65
C LEU A 166 -26.34 -1.57 -12.07
N ILE A 167 -25.04 -1.37 -12.29
CA ILE A 167 -23.96 -2.19 -11.71
C ILE A 167 -23.47 -1.59 -10.40
N LEU A 168 -23.25 -0.28 -10.37
CA LEU A 168 -22.65 0.39 -9.20
C LEU A 168 -23.61 0.41 -8.00
N ARG A 169 -24.91 0.70 -8.18
CA ARG A 169 -25.89 0.77 -7.08
C ARG A 169 -25.97 -0.52 -6.24
N PRO A 170 -26.08 -1.72 -6.83
CA PRO A 170 -26.03 -2.97 -6.06
C PRO A 170 -24.71 -3.16 -5.31
N LEU A 171 -23.58 -2.82 -5.93
CA LEU A 171 -22.27 -2.90 -5.28
C LEU A 171 -22.19 -1.94 -4.08
N THR A 172 -22.60 -0.68 -4.25
CA THR A 172 -22.65 0.31 -3.16
C THR A 172 -23.49 -0.21 -1.99
N ARG A 173 -24.67 -0.79 -2.25
CA ARG A 173 -25.51 -1.38 -1.18
C ARG A 173 -24.80 -2.51 -0.42
N GLN A 174 -23.99 -3.31 -1.10
CA GLN A 174 -23.22 -4.36 -0.40
C GLN A 174 -22.07 -3.77 0.41
N VAL A 175 -21.42 -2.72 -0.08
CA VAL A 175 -20.41 -1.95 0.67
C VAL A 175 -21.03 -1.32 1.92
N GLN A 176 -22.17 -0.64 1.77
CA GLN A 176 -22.93 -0.09 2.90
C GLN A 176 -23.24 -1.16 3.94
N LYS A 177 -23.71 -2.35 3.50
CA LYS A 177 -23.99 -3.47 4.41
C LYS A 177 -22.75 -3.93 5.21
N VAL A 178 -21.55 -3.83 4.63
CA VAL A 178 -20.31 -4.09 5.38
C VAL A 178 -20.06 -2.97 6.38
N TYR A 179 -20.09 -1.70 5.95
CA TYR A 179 -19.83 -0.55 6.80
C TYR A 179 -20.84 -0.40 7.97
N ASP A 180 -22.12 -0.73 7.73
CA ASP A 180 -23.16 -0.79 8.77
C ASP A 180 -22.77 -1.74 9.91
N ASN A 181 -22.10 -2.84 9.56
CA ASN A 181 -21.68 -3.86 10.51
C ASN A 181 -20.29 -3.61 11.13
N CYS A 182 -19.53 -2.63 10.66
CA CYS A 182 -18.27 -2.26 11.26
C CYS A 182 -18.48 -1.48 12.57
N ASP A 183 -17.67 -1.76 13.55
CA ASP A 183 -17.56 -0.98 14.78
C ASP A 183 -16.48 0.10 14.64
N ALA A 184 -15.42 -0.19 13.84
CA ALA A 184 -14.46 0.79 13.37
C ALA A 184 -14.09 0.52 11.91
N ILE A 185 -13.90 1.59 11.13
CA ILE A 185 -13.42 1.58 9.75
C ILE A 185 -12.07 2.27 9.75
N LEU A 186 -11.00 1.49 9.65
CA LEU A 186 -9.63 2.02 9.63
C LEU A 186 -9.33 2.49 8.21
N ILE A 187 -8.95 3.77 8.05
CA ILE A 187 -8.70 4.39 6.77
C ILE A 187 -7.22 4.72 6.60
N GLY A 188 -6.64 4.32 5.46
CA GLY A 188 -5.24 4.55 5.15
C GLY A 188 -4.93 5.98 4.69
N SER A 189 -5.96 6.74 4.31
CA SER A 189 -5.89 8.12 3.82
C SER A 189 -7.06 8.92 4.35
N LYS A 190 -6.86 10.21 4.64
CA LYS A 190 -7.90 11.09 5.17
C LYS A 190 -9.04 11.29 4.16
N GLY A 191 -8.74 11.37 2.87
CA GLY A 191 -9.74 11.48 1.80
C GLY A 191 -10.70 10.30 1.70
N PHE A 192 -10.35 9.14 2.26
CA PHE A 192 -11.27 8.00 2.30
C PHE A 192 -12.51 8.28 3.16
N GLU A 193 -12.37 9.08 4.23
CA GLU A 193 -13.49 9.44 5.11
C GLU A 193 -14.65 10.06 4.32
N GLN A 194 -14.34 11.02 3.43
CA GLN A 194 -15.36 11.68 2.62
C GLN A 194 -16.12 10.66 1.76
N SER A 195 -15.41 9.82 0.99
CA SER A 195 -16.03 8.82 0.13
C SER A 195 -16.85 7.79 0.91
N ILE A 196 -16.40 7.39 2.09
CA ILE A 196 -17.11 6.46 2.98
C ILE A 196 -18.40 7.12 3.49
N CYS A 197 -18.32 8.38 3.94
CA CYS A 197 -19.47 9.14 4.47
C CYS A 197 -20.52 9.51 3.40
N GLU A 198 -20.14 9.61 2.13
CA GLU A 198 -21.10 9.74 1.01
C GLU A 198 -22.03 8.51 0.88
N LYS A 199 -21.63 7.37 1.44
CA LYS A 199 -22.41 6.11 1.41
C LYS A 199 -23.31 5.93 2.62
N GLY A 200 -23.13 6.75 3.69
CA GLY A 200 -23.90 6.67 4.93
C GLY A 200 -23.26 7.45 6.07
N ASP A 201 -23.90 7.45 7.22
CA ASP A 201 -23.37 8.12 8.43
C ASP A 201 -22.33 7.21 9.12
N TYR A 202 -21.09 7.30 8.68
CA TYR A 202 -19.98 6.46 9.18
C TYR A 202 -18.84 7.26 9.79
N LYS A 203 -18.97 8.58 9.92
CA LYS A 203 -17.90 9.46 10.39
C LYS A 203 -17.32 9.01 11.74
N ASP A 204 -18.18 8.71 12.70
CA ASP A 204 -17.76 8.28 14.03
C ASP A 204 -17.12 6.89 14.07
N LYS A 205 -17.24 6.13 12.97
CA LYS A 205 -16.58 4.83 12.83
C LYS A 205 -15.23 4.94 12.12
N CYS A 206 -14.95 6.05 11.41
CA CYS A 206 -13.72 6.24 10.67
C CYS A 206 -12.56 6.54 11.62
N VAL A 207 -11.50 5.75 11.53
CA VAL A 207 -10.28 5.90 12.33
C VAL A 207 -9.08 5.96 11.39
N TYR A 208 -8.32 7.06 11.43
CA TYR A 208 -7.13 7.19 10.61
C TYR A 208 -6.05 6.19 11.06
N PHE A 209 -5.73 5.27 10.17
CA PHE A 209 -4.77 4.19 10.39
C PHE A 209 -3.92 4.01 9.12
N PRO A 210 -2.94 4.88 8.92
CA PRO A 210 -2.11 4.90 7.72
C PRO A 210 -1.14 3.72 7.67
N ASN A 211 -0.63 3.46 6.47
CA ASN A 211 0.45 2.50 6.26
C ASN A 211 1.76 2.98 6.92
N TRP A 212 2.65 2.04 7.14
CA TRP A 212 4.06 2.24 7.53
C TRP A 212 4.97 1.71 6.43
N CYS A 213 6.24 2.10 6.45
CA CYS A 213 7.22 1.58 5.50
C CYS A 213 7.79 0.22 5.94
N GLU A 214 8.45 -0.44 5.01
CA GLU A 214 9.38 -1.53 5.27
C GLU A 214 10.63 -1.01 6.01
N SER A 215 11.62 -1.88 6.21
CA SER A 215 12.89 -1.46 6.78
C SER A 215 13.57 -0.39 5.92
N THR A 216 14.17 0.59 6.56
CA THR A 216 15.07 1.58 5.95
C THR A 216 16.53 1.21 6.10
N GLU A 217 16.81 0.06 6.69
CA GLU A 217 18.15 -0.45 6.91
C GLU A 217 18.77 -0.90 5.59
N LEU A 218 20.08 -0.70 5.48
CA LEU A 218 20.82 -1.22 4.32
C LEU A 218 20.86 -2.75 4.37
N PRO A 219 20.76 -3.43 3.22
CA PRO A 219 20.91 -4.88 3.18
C PRO A 219 22.33 -5.28 3.61
N GLU A 220 22.46 -6.44 4.27
CA GLU A 220 23.76 -6.95 4.73
C GLU A 220 24.75 -7.11 3.58
N ASP A 221 24.27 -7.48 2.39
CA ASP A 221 25.08 -7.75 1.20
C ASP A 221 24.94 -6.61 0.17
N VAL A 222 25.33 -5.38 0.56
CA VAL A 222 25.31 -4.20 -0.34
C VAL A 222 26.25 -4.31 -1.53
N GLU A 223 27.34 -5.06 -1.38
CA GLU A 223 28.39 -5.17 -2.41
C GLU A 223 27.87 -5.72 -3.75
N LYS A 224 26.86 -6.59 -3.72
CA LYS A 224 26.24 -7.12 -4.93
C LYS A 224 25.52 -6.08 -5.79
N TYR A 225 25.20 -4.91 -5.22
CA TYR A 225 24.53 -3.82 -5.93
C TYR A 225 25.49 -2.72 -6.40
N ARG A 226 26.78 -2.79 -6.00
CA ARG A 226 27.78 -1.75 -6.29
C ARG A 226 27.98 -1.51 -7.78
N ASN A 227 27.92 -2.56 -8.58
CA ASN A 227 28.15 -2.53 -10.03
C ASN A 227 26.85 -2.46 -10.85
N VAL A 228 25.73 -2.08 -10.23
CA VAL A 228 24.46 -1.93 -10.95
C VAL A 228 24.47 -0.62 -11.73
N GLU A 229 24.39 -0.73 -13.06
CA GLU A 229 24.22 0.43 -13.92
C GLU A 229 22.78 0.98 -13.84
N PRO A 230 22.60 2.30 -13.95
CA PRO A 230 23.60 3.34 -14.22
C PRO A 230 24.30 3.88 -12.97
N PHE A 231 23.95 3.41 -11.77
CA PHE A 231 24.47 3.96 -10.50
C PHE A 231 25.98 3.78 -10.35
N ALA A 232 26.55 2.74 -10.96
CA ALA A 232 28.00 2.48 -10.93
C ALA A 232 28.79 3.50 -11.75
N SER A 233 28.19 4.03 -12.82
CA SER A 233 28.80 5.00 -13.74
C SER A 233 28.53 6.46 -13.36
N PHE A 234 27.57 6.73 -12.48
CA PHE A 234 27.27 8.09 -12.04
C PHE A 234 28.37 8.63 -11.13
N THR A 235 28.67 9.91 -11.32
CA THR A 235 29.60 10.67 -10.50
C THR A 235 28.83 11.64 -9.58
N GLU A 236 29.51 12.40 -8.77
CA GLU A 236 28.89 13.43 -7.91
C GLU A 236 28.30 14.63 -8.70
N LYS A 237 28.47 14.67 -10.01
CA LYS A 237 27.95 15.75 -10.87
C LYS A 237 26.52 15.47 -11.32
N GLU A 238 26.14 14.21 -11.47
CA GLU A 238 24.79 13.83 -11.86
C GLU A 238 23.82 14.08 -10.71
N PHE A 239 22.66 14.65 -11.04
CA PHE A 239 21.52 14.79 -10.15
C PHE A 239 20.51 13.69 -10.43
N VAL A 240 20.28 12.79 -9.48
CA VAL A 240 19.52 11.56 -9.68
C VAL A 240 18.10 11.68 -9.13
N VAL A 241 17.12 11.63 -10.02
CA VAL A 241 15.68 11.52 -9.73
C VAL A 241 15.29 10.06 -9.83
N LEU A 242 14.95 9.41 -8.71
CA LEU A 242 14.68 7.99 -8.63
C LEU A 242 13.20 7.69 -8.40
N PHE A 243 12.62 6.92 -9.29
CA PHE A 243 11.33 6.23 -9.07
C PHE A 243 11.58 4.76 -8.72
N ALA A 244 10.95 4.26 -7.66
CA ALA A 244 11.02 2.85 -7.30
C ALA A 244 9.62 2.24 -7.14
N GLY A 245 9.34 1.13 -7.85
CA GLY A 245 8.09 0.40 -7.71
C GLY A 245 7.50 -0.12 -9.02
N ASN A 246 6.19 -0.41 -9.00
CA ASN A 246 5.49 -0.88 -10.19
C ASN A 246 5.42 0.21 -11.28
N ILE A 247 5.94 -0.09 -12.47
CA ILE A 247 5.89 0.78 -13.66
C ILE A 247 4.57 0.49 -14.39
N GLY A 248 3.47 0.96 -13.78
CA GLY A 248 2.11 0.77 -14.30
C GLY A 248 1.51 2.07 -14.81
N GLU A 249 0.42 1.96 -15.57
CA GLU A 249 -0.28 3.10 -16.17
C GLU A 249 -0.78 4.14 -15.15
N ALA A 250 -1.16 3.67 -13.95
CA ALA A 250 -1.62 4.54 -12.86
C ALA A 250 -0.54 5.53 -12.38
N GLN A 251 0.74 5.22 -12.63
CA GLN A 251 1.85 6.06 -12.17
C GLN A 251 2.11 7.27 -13.07
N ASN A 252 1.42 7.37 -14.21
CA ASN A 252 1.53 8.53 -15.14
C ASN A 252 2.97 8.90 -15.53
N LEU A 253 3.83 7.90 -15.70
CA LEU A 253 5.25 8.12 -16.02
C LEU A 253 5.47 8.66 -17.44
N ASP A 254 4.46 8.61 -18.31
CA ASP A 254 4.50 9.25 -19.63
C ASP A 254 4.78 10.76 -19.54
N CYS A 255 4.12 11.45 -18.60
CA CYS A 255 4.36 12.88 -18.36
C CYS A 255 5.77 13.13 -17.79
N VAL A 256 6.29 12.19 -17.00
CA VAL A 256 7.67 12.27 -16.48
C VAL A 256 8.68 12.13 -17.63
N ILE A 257 8.45 11.22 -18.58
CA ILE A 257 9.30 11.09 -19.78
C ILE A 257 9.24 12.36 -20.63
N ASP A 258 8.05 12.97 -20.81
CA ASP A 258 7.92 14.24 -21.56
C ASP A 258 8.74 15.37 -20.90
N ALA A 259 8.70 15.48 -19.58
CA ALA A 259 9.55 16.41 -18.85
C ALA A 259 11.05 16.07 -18.99
N ALA A 260 11.42 14.79 -18.98
CA ALA A 260 12.79 14.34 -19.15
C ALA A 260 13.37 14.70 -20.52
N VAL A 261 12.55 14.78 -21.58
CA VAL A 261 12.97 15.27 -22.91
C VAL A 261 13.40 16.74 -22.80
N VAL A 262 12.60 17.58 -22.17
CA VAL A 262 12.92 19.02 -21.99
C VAL A 262 14.16 19.19 -21.09
N ILE A 263 14.28 18.37 -20.05
CA ILE A 263 15.43 18.40 -19.13
C ILE A 263 16.71 17.93 -19.82
N HIS A 264 16.64 16.96 -20.72
CA HIS A 264 17.79 16.49 -21.50
C HIS A 264 18.49 17.62 -22.25
N GLU A 265 17.69 18.52 -22.84
CA GLU A 265 18.20 19.65 -23.61
C GLU A 265 18.73 20.78 -22.73
N THR A 266 18.15 20.99 -21.53
CA THR A 266 18.41 22.17 -20.70
C THR A 266 19.31 21.88 -19.49
N ASN A 267 19.30 20.66 -18.98
CA ASN A 267 20.13 20.22 -17.83
C ASN A 267 20.52 18.73 -17.98
N PRO A 268 21.49 18.39 -18.84
CA PRO A 268 21.83 17.00 -19.17
C PRO A 268 22.47 16.23 -17.99
N LEU A 269 22.81 16.90 -16.87
CA LEU A 269 23.30 16.25 -15.67
C LEU A 269 22.18 15.61 -14.85
N VAL A 270 20.92 15.99 -15.05
CA VAL A 270 19.79 15.35 -14.39
C VAL A 270 19.53 13.98 -15.02
N LYS A 271 19.40 12.96 -14.20
CA LYS A 271 19.17 11.56 -14.58
C LYS A 271 17.91 11.03 -13.92
N PHE A 272 17.04 10.44 -14.72
CA PHE A 272 15.82 9.79 -14.26
C PHE A 272 16.04 8.27 -14.25
N VAL A 273 15.92 7.64 -13.08
CA VAL A 273 16.12 6.20 -12.93
C VAL A 273 14.80 5.56 -12.46
N PHE A 274 14.30 4.58 -13.23
CA PHE A 274 13.08 3.87 -12.94
C PHE A 274 13.39 2.43 -12.51
N LEU A 275 13.43 2.20 -11.19
CA LEU A 275 13.62 0.86 -10.62
C LEU A 275 12.26 0.17 -10.51
N GLY A 276 12.14 -0.97 -11.17
CA GLY A 276 10.93 -1.75 -11.12
C GLY A 276 10.59 -2.46 -12.43
N ASP A 277 9.37 -2.96 -12.48
CA ASP A 277 8.79 -3.59 -13.66
C ASP A 277 7.30 -3.28 -13.72
N GLY A 278 6.67 -3.50 -14.87
CA GLY A 278 5.24 -3.26 -15.02
C GLY A 278 4.80 -3.10 -16.48
N ARG A 279 3.49 -3.02 -16.68
CA ARG A 279 2.91 -3.04 -18.04
C ARG A 279 3.29 -1.84 -18.90
N ALA A 280 3.58 -0.69 -18.30
CA ALA A 280 3.95 0.51 -19.06
C ALA A 280 5.44 0.59 -19.40
N LYS A 281 6.30 -0.28 -18.82
CA LYS A 281 7.76 -0.19 -18.96
C LYS A 281 8.22 -0.20 -20.42
N GLU A 282 7.75 -1.15 -21.19
CA GLU A 282 8.19 -1.31 -22.60
C GLU A 282 7.80 -0.09 -23.44
N HIS A 283 6.58 0.41 -23.25
CA HIS A 283 6.13 1.66 -23.90
C HIS A 283 7.01 2.85 -23.51
N LEU A 284 7.32 3.03 -22.23
CA LEU A 284 8.15 4.14 -21.74
C LEU A 284 9.59 4.05 -22.26
N MET A 285 10.15 2.84 -22.36
CA MET A 285 11.46 2.61 -22.98
C MET A 285 11.46 3.00 -24.46
N GLN A 286 10.43 2.58 -25.21
CA GLN A 286 10.28 2.95 -26.64
C GLN A 286 10.13 4.45 -26.80
N LYS A 287 9.30 5.12 -25.97
CA LYS A 287 9.13 6.58 -25.97
C LYS A 287 10.47 7.30 -25.69
N SER A 288 11.22 6.82 -24.70
CA SER A 288 12.55 7.37 -24.36
C SER A 288 13.57 7.18 -25.48
N ALA A 289 13.57 6.02 -26.14
CA ALA A 289 14.44 5.72 -27.28
C ALA A 289 14.10 6.59 -28.49
N SER A 290 12.81 6.77 -28.83
CA SER A 290 12.35 7.60 -29.94
C SER A 290 12.73 9.08 -29.77
N ASN A 291 12.83 9.56 -28.52
CA ASN A 291 13.28 10.90 -28.19
C ASN A 291 14.81 11.00 -27.97
N GLY A 292 15.56 9.91 -28.17
CA GLY A 292 17.01 9.89 -28.07
C GLY A 292 17.59 10.08 -26.65
N ILE A 293 16.76 9.87 -25.60
CA ILE A 293 17.12 10.09 -24.18
C ILE A 293 17.31 8.79 -23.39
N LEU A 294 16.96 7.62 -23.96
CA LEU A 294 17.19 6.32 -23.33
C LEU A 294 18.70 6.09 -23.13
N ASP A 295 19.09 5.60 -21.97
CA ASP A 295 20.46 5.37 -21.55
C ASP A 295 21.38 6.61 -21.57
N LYS A 296 20.78 7.82 -21.60
CA LYS A 296 21.48 9.10 -21.48
C LYS A 296 20.93 9.94 -20.32
N THR A 297 19.61 10.07 -20.28
CA THR A 297 18.87 10.84 -19.27
C THR A 297 17.88 9.97 -18.52
N VAL A 298 17.32 8.94 -19.18
CA VAL A 298 16.32 8.02 -18.65
C VAL A 298 16.86 6.60 -18.67
N PHE A 299 16.76 5.92 -17.52
CA PHE A 299 17.33 4.57 -17.31
C PHE A 299 16.29 3.64 -16.69
N PHE A 300 16.28 2.38 -17.13
CA PHE A 300 15.41 1.30 -16.61
C PHE A 300 16.24 0.07 -16.18
N PRO A 301 16.94 0.11 -15.05
CA PRO A 301 17.80 -0.98 -14.60
C PRO A 301 17.08 -2.31 -14.33
N GLY A 302 15.74 -2.25 -14.17
CA GLY A 302 14.92 -3.43 -13.91
C GLY A 302 14.44 -3.51 -12.45
N ARG A 303 13.99 -4.71 -12.06
CA ARG A 303 13.43 -4.98 -10.75
C ARG A 303 14.48 -5.55 -9.80
N PHE A 304 14.49 -5.03 -8.59
CA PHE A 304 15.33 -5.49 -7.49
C PHE A 304 14.49 -5.90 -6.28
N PRO A 305 15.01 -6.72 -5.36
CA PRO A 305 14.37 -7.05 -4.09
C PRO A 305 14.08 -5.80 -3.26
N ILE A 306 12.99 -5.83 -2.48
CA ILE A 306 12.57 -4.65 -1.69
C ILE A 306 13.62 -4.27 -0.64
N GLU A 307 14.34 -5.24 -0.10
CA GLU A 307 15.41 -5.06 0.88
C GLU A 307 16.59 -4.25 0.32
N SER A 308 16.74 -4.22 -1.02
CA SER A 308 17.78 -3.44 -1.68
C SER A 308 17.41 -1.97 -1.91
N MET A 309 16.13 -1.62 -1.76
CA MET A 309 15.66 -0.27 -2.07
C MET A 309 16.34 0.82 -1.26
N PRO A 310 16.64 0.66 0.06
CA PRO A 310 17.40 1.66 0.81
C PRO A 310 18.76 1.97 0.19
N TYR A 311 19.45 0.98 -0.37
CA TYR A 311 20.73 1.20 -1.05
C TYR A 311 20.58 2.12 -2.27
N PHE A 312 19.64 1.83 -3.16
CA PHE A 312 19.43 2.64 -4.37
C PHE A 312 18.87 4.02 -4.04
N MET A 313 17.96 4.13 -3.06
CA MET A 313 17.41 5.41 -2.63
C MET A 313 18.49 6.33 -2.04
N ASN A 314 19.51 5.75 -1.36
CA ASN A 314 20.64 6.52 -0.86
C ASN A 314 21.51 7.10 -2.00
N LYS A 315 21.50 6.48 -3.19
CA LYS A 315 22.20 6.98 -4.39
C LYS A 315 21.44 8.08 -5.12
N ALA A 316 20.18 8.33 -4.77
CA ALA A 316 19.36 9.36 -5.36
C ALA A 316 19.47 10.68 -4.60
N ASP A 317 19.32 11.79 -5.32
CA ASP A 317 19.17 13.12 -4.73
C ASP A 317 17.74 13.40 -4.32
N VAL A 318 16.77 12.98 -5.15
CA VAL A 318 15.33 13.08 -4.87
C VAL A 318 14.58 11.81 -5.27
N LEU A 319 13.49 11.51 -4.58
CA LEU A 319 12.63 10.37 -4.86
C LEU A 319 11.33 10.82 -5.52
N LEU A 320 10.99 10.20 -6.66
CA LEU A 320 9.85 10.55 -7.48
C LEU A 320 8.62 9.73 -7.12
N VAL A 321 7.51 10.44 -6.90
CA VAL A 321 6.18 9.86 -6.86
C VAL A 321 5.28 10.54 -7.89
N SER A 322 4.55 9.75 -8.68
CA SER A 322 3.64 10.27 -9.69
C SER A 322 2.41 9.38 -9.77
N LEU A 323 1.24 10.00 -10.00
CA LEU A 323 -0.04 9.33 -10.24
C LEU A 323 -0.87 10.11 -11.26
N LYS A 324 -1.76 9.41 -11.97
CA LYS A 324 -2.79 10.02 -12.81
C LYS A 324 -3.76 10.85 -11.98
N ASP A 325 -4.37 11.84 -12.63
CA ASP A 325 -5.46 12.62 -12.04
C ASP A 325 -6.78 11.84 -12.14
N GLU A 326 -6.99 10.97 -11.16
CA GLU A 326 -8.24 10.21 -11.00
C GLU A 326 -8.70 10.28 -9.55
N LEU A 327 -10.01 10.36 -9.33
CA LEU A 327 -10.59 10.55 -7.99
C LEU A 327 -10.01 9.58 -6.94
N ILE A 328 -9.89 8.30 -7.29
CA ILE A 328 -9.37 7.29 -6.35
C ILE A 328 -7.91 7.56 -5.95
N PHE A 329 -7.10 8.04 -6.89
CA PHE A 329 -5.70 8.37 -6.62
C PHE A 329 -5.56 9.68 -5.83
N ASN A 330 -6.46 10.65 -6.06
CA ASN A 330 -6.49 11.90 -5.31
C ASN A 330 -6.90 11.68 -3.84
N LEU A 331 -7.75 10.68 -3.57
CA LEU A 331 -8.15 10.30 -2.22
C LEU A 331 -7.14 9.37 -1.52
N THR A 332 -6.09 8.93 -2.20
CA THR A 332 -5.15 7.93 -1.67
C THR A 332 -3.79 8.55 -1.40
N VAL A 333 -3.22 8.26 -0.22
CA VAL A 333 -1.78 8.47 0.01
C VAL A 333 -1.03 7.24 -0.50
N PRO A 334 -0.22 7.38 -1.58
CA PRO A 334 0.59 6.26 -2.06
C PRO A 334 1.61 5.84 -1.01
N SER A 335 1.76 4.53 -0.75
CA SER A 335 2.72 4.01 0.23
C SER A 335 4.18 4.41 -0.02
N LYS A 336 4.50 4.78 -1.27
CA LYS A 336 5.81 5.35 -1.64
C LYS A 336 6.12 6.63 -0.87
N VAL A 337 5.12 7.49 -0.61
CA VAL A 337 5.32 8.76 0.10
C VAL A 337 5.84 8.47 1.51
N GLN A 338 5.19 7.56 2.24
CA GLN A 338 5.64 7.18 3.59
C GLN A 338 7.01 6.52 3.56
N PHE A 339 7.26 5.64 2.57
CA PHE A 339 8.57 4.98 2.44
C PHE A 339 9.68 5.98 2.13
N TYR A 340 9.45 6.95 1.26
CA TYR A 340 10.41 7.98 0.89
C TYR A 340 10.69 8.95 2.06
N MET A 341 9.66 9.32 2.80
CA MET A 341 9.82 10.07 4.05
C MET A 341 10.72 9.33 5.04
N ALA A 342 10.46 8.03 5.26
CA ALA A 342 11.26 7.21 6.18
C ALA A 342 12.73 7.11 5.76
N GLN A 343 13.03 7.14 4.45
CA GLN A 343 14.40 7.16 3.93
C GLN A 343 15.11 8.50 4.16
N GLY A 344 14.38 9.55 4.52
CA GLY A 344 14.96 10.88 4.72
C GLY A 344 15.47 11.53 3.44
N LYS A 345 14.81 11.26 2.31
CA LYS A 345 15.14 11.87 1.02
C LYS A 345 14.03 12.84 0.60
N PRO A 346 14.38 13.94 -0.08
CA PRO A 346 13.38 14.85 -0.64
C PRO A 346 12.46 14.13 -1.61
N ILE A 347 11.20 14.55 -1.64
CA ILE A 347 10.19 13.97 -2.54
C ILE A 347 9.85 14.95 -3.65
N LEU A 348 9.93 14.49 -4.88
CA LEU A 348 9.39 15.18 -6.04
C LEU A 348 8.07 14.49 -6.43
N ALA A 349 6.95 15.18 -6.24
CA ALA A 349 5.63 14.61 -6.37
C ALA A 349 4.84 15.26 -7.52
N MET A 350 4.40 14.47 -8.51
CA MET A 350 3.47 14.90 -9.56
C MET A 350 2.14 14.16 -9.37
N LEU A 351 1.32 14.65 -8.47
CA LEU A 351 0.03 14.06 -8.09
C LEU A 351 -0.85 15.07 -7.37
N ASN A 352 -2.15 14.79 -7.30
CA ASN A 352 -3.14 15.62 -6.62
C ASN A 352 -3.60 15.01 -5.28
N GLY A 353 -4.36 15.77 -4.50
CA GLY A 353 -5.08 15.31 -3.30
C GLY A 353 -4.18 14.92 -2.13
N ASP A 354 -4.61 13.94 -1.34
CA ASP A 354 -4.02 13.58 -0.04
C ASP A 354 -2.50 13.32 -0.09
N GLY A 355 -2.02 12.70 -1.17
CA GLY A 355 -0.59 12.44 -1.33
C GLY A 355 0.22 13.72 -1.53
N SER A 356 -0.29 14.67 -2.33
CA SER A 356 0.28 16.00 -2.56
C SER A 356 0.28 16.83 -1.27
N ASP A 357 -0.86 16.83 -0.57
CA ASP A 357 -1.03 17.59 0.67
C ASP A 357 -0.10 17.08 1.76
N LEU A 358 0.09 15.77 1.85
CA LEU A 358 1.02 15.17 2.80
C LEU A 358 2.48 15.61 2.55
N VAL A 359 2.93 15.68 1.28
CA VAL A 359 4.28 16.16 0.95
C VAL A 359 4.45 17.62 1.36
N ARG A 360 3.43 18.46 1.15
CA ARG A 360 3.43 19.88 1.56
C ARG A 360 3.36 20.04 3.08
N GLU A 361 2.45 19.31 3.75
CA GLU A 361 2.29 19.34 5.21
C GLU A 361 3.60 18.96 5.93
N ALA A 362 4.29 17.94 5.41
CA ALA A 362 5.57 17.50 5.96
C ALA A 362 6.77 18.40 5.56
N ASN A 363 6.57 19.37 4.66
CA ASN A 363 7.66 20.17 4.09
C ASN A 363 8.86 19.31 3.66
N CYS A 364 8.59 18.20 2.95
CA CYS A 364 9.60 17.20 2.63
C CYS A 364 9.94 17.12 1.13
N GLY A 365 9.52 18.11 0.34
CA GLY A 365 9.78 18.15 -1.08
C GLY A 365 8.88 19.11 -1.85
N ILE A 366 8.81 18.93 -3.17
CA ILE A 366 7.98 19.75 -4.06
C ILE A 366 6.85 18.88 -4.63
N ALA A 367 5.62 19.38 -4.50
CA ALA A 367 4.44 18.74 -5.07
C ALA A 367 3.79 19.65 -6.12
N VAL A 368 3.64 19.13 -7.34
CA VAL A 368 3.01 19.78 -8.47
C VAL A 368 1.77 19.03 -8.91
N PRO A 369 0.83 19.66 -9.65
CA PRO A 369 -0.37 19.00 -10.13
C PRO A 369 -0.06 17.78 -11.01
N ALA A 370 -0.90 16.78 -10.91
CA ALA A 370 -0.87 15.64 -11.84
C ALA A 370 -1.05 16.11 -13.29
N ASN A 371 -0.39 15.45 -14.22
CA ASN A 371 -0.41 15.76 -15.67
C ASN A 371 0.19 17.14 -16.08
N ASP A 372 0.72 17.92 -15.15
CA ASP A 372 1.36 19.19 -15.47
C ASP A 372 2.86 19.02 -15.73
N VAL A 373 3.19 18.72 -16.98
CA VAL A 373 4.57 18.50 -17.44
C VAL A 373 5.45 19.75 -17.26
N ALA A 374 4.89 20.96 -17.47
CA ALA A 374 5.62 22.20 -17.34
C ALA A 374 5.99 22.47 -15.86
N ALA A 375 4.99 22.40 -14.96
CA ALA A 375 5.23 22.57 -13.53
C ALA A 375 6.20 21.49 -12.98
N PHE A 376 6.10 20.26 -13.48
CA PHE A 376 7.03 19.19 -13.08
C PHE A 376 8.45 19.45 -13.58
N THR A 377 8.61 19.90 -14.82
CA THR A 377 9.92 20.29 -15.39
C THR A 377 10.57 21.40 -14.55
N ASP A 378 9.80 22.42 -14.17
CA ASP A 378 10.29 23.52 -13.34
C ASP A 378 10.65 23.05 -11.93
N ALA A 379 9.86 22.14 -11.34
CA ALA A 379 10.17 21.54 -10.06
C ALA A 379 11.46 20.71 -10.09
N VAL A 380 11.73 19.97 -11.17
CA VAL A 380 13.00 19.26 -11.39
C VAL A 380 14.17 20.25 -11.45
N ARG A 381 14.05 21.34 -12.23
CA ARG A 381 15.10 22.36 -12.32
C ARG A 381 15.36 23.03 -10.97
N GLN A 382 14.30 23.39 -10.28
CA GLN A 382 14.38 23.98 -8.93
C GLN A 382 15.13 23.06 -7.99
N THR A 383 14.73 21.77 -7.90
CA THR A 383 15.36 20.79 -7.01
C THR A 383 16.83 20.57 -7.38
N ALA A 384 17.14 20.47 -8.68
CA ALA A 384 18.51 20.28 -9.16
C ALA A 384 19.42 21.50 -8.93
N SER A 385 18.86 22.68 -8.69
CA SER A 385 19.59 23.91 -8.36
C SER A 385 19.77 24.14 -6.86
N MET A 386 19.09 23.37 -6.01
CA MET A 386 19.19 23.46 -4.56
C MET A 386 20.58 23.02 -4.07
N LYS A 387 21.03 23.61 -2.96
CA LYS A 387 22.23 23.15 -2.28
C LYS A 387 21.98 21.81 -1.59
N LYS A 388 23.03 21.02 -1.37
CA LYS A 388 22.93 19.72 -0.67
C LYS A 388 22.31 19.87 0.73
N GLU A 389 22.57 20.99 1.41
CA GLU A 389 22.02 21.31 2.73
C GLU A 389 20.50 21.48 2.68
N GLU A 390 19.96 22.18 1.66
CA GLU A 390 18.53 22.41 1.47
C GLU A 390 17.80 21.08 1.16
N LEU A 391 18.38 20.27 0.30
CA LEU A 391 17.86 18.93 0.02
C LEU A 391 17.87 18.03 1.26
N SER A 392 18.95 18.09 2.04
CA SER A 392 19.07 17.35 3.30
C SER A 392 18.01 17.78 4.33
N GLU A 393 17.72 19.08 4.41
CA GLU A 393 16.68 19.61 5.29
C GLU A 393 15.29 19.09 4.90
N LEU A 394 14.93 19.13 3.60
CA LEU A 394 13.67 18.54 3.11
C LEU A 394 13.56 17.05 3.46
N GLY A 395 14.63 16.29 3.25
CA GLY A 395 14.68 14.88 3.61
C GLY A 395 14.51 14.66 5.12
N ALA A 396 15.19 15.45 5.95
CA ALA A 396 15.10 15.39 7.41
C ALA A 396 13.67 15.70 7.91
N ASN A 397 13.00 16.70 7.32
CA ASN A 397 11.62 17.04 7.62
C ASN A 397 10.69 15.85 7.33
N GLY A 398 10.85 15.20 6.19
CA GLY A 398 10.10 14.00 5.83
C GLY A 398 10.31 12.87 6.84
N LYS A 399 11.57 12.60 7.21
CA LYS A 399 11.90 11.56 8.19
C LYS A 399 11.30 11.87 9.57
N GLN A 400 11.41 13.12 10.04
CA GLN A 400 10.83 13.52 11.30
C GLN A 400 9.29 13.40 11.31
N PHE A 401 8.65 13.75 10.19
CA PHE A 401 7.21 13.58 10.02
C PHE A 401 6.81 12.10 10.06
N TYR A 402 7.55 11.25 9.35
CA TYR A 402 7.35 9.80 9.39
C TYR A 402 7.46 9.24 10.80
N GLU A 403 8.50 9.59 11.54
CA GLU A 403 8.74 9.12 12.90
C GLU A 403 7.61 9.52 13.88
N ARG A 404 6.98 10.66 13.65
CA ARG A 404 5.85 11.13 14.48
C ARG A 404 4.52 10.47 14.12
N HIS A 405 4.31 10.11 12.83
CA HIS A 405 2.97 9.80 12.34
C HIS A 405 2.81 8.40 11.74
N PHE A 406 3.89 7.73 11.35
CA PHE A 406 3.80 6.51 10.53
C PHE A 406 4.61 5.33 11.05
N ARG A 407 5.21 5.42 12.23
CA ARG A 407 5.97 4.28 12.79
C ARG A 407 5.07 3.08 13.04
N LYS A 408 5.57 1.90 12.67
CA LYS A 408 4.88 0.62 12.83
C LYS A 408 4.45 0.39 14.27
N GLU A 409 5.35 0.62 15.23
CA GLU A 409 5.10 0.41 16.65
C GLU A 409 3.91 1.23 17.15
N GLN A 410 3.85 2.51 16.77
CA GLN A 410 2.74 3.41 17.14
C GLN A 410 1.41 2.95 16.52
N ARG A 411 1.45 2.44 15.27
CA ARG A 411 0.25 1.90 14.61
C ARG A 411 -0.23 0.63 15.30
N MET A 412 0.68 -0.25 15.72
CA MET A 412 0.30 -1.47 16.46
C MET A 412 -0.28 -1.13 17.84
N GLU A 413 0.31 -0.18 18.57
CA GLU A 413 -0.24 0.31 19.84
C GLU A 413 -1.62 0.93 19.65
N GLN A 414 -1.79 1.78 18.62
CA GLN A 414 -3.10 2.35 18.29
C GLN A 414 -4.14 1.29 18.00
N LEU A 415 -3.79 0.26 17.22
CA LEU A 415 -4.70 -0.83 16.89
C LEU A 415 -5.11 -1.61 18.14
N GLU A 416 -4.15 -1.95 18.99
CA GLU A 416 -4.43 -2.71 20.21
C GLU A 416 -5.33 -1.95 21.18
N LEU A 417 -5.06 -0.66 21.39
CA LEU A 417 -5.93 0.22 22.19
C LEU A 417 -7.34 0.31 21.59
N LEU A 418 -7.46 0.50 20.28
CA LEU A 418 -8.75 0.55 19.60
C LEU A 418 -9.54 -0.76 19.77
N LEU A 419 -8.87 -1.91 19.64
CA LEU A 419 -9.48 -3.23 19.88
C LEU A 419 -10.04 -3.33 21.30
N GLN A 420 -9.27 -2.94 22.29
CA GLN A 420 -9.67 -2.98 23.71
C GLN A 420 -10.85 -2.03 24.01
N ASP A 421 -10.77 -0.79 23.56
CA ASP A 421 -11.80 0.23 23.81
C ASP A 421 -13.16 -0.17 23.24
N VAL A 422 -13.17 -0.65 21.99
CA VAL A 422 -14.42 -1.10 21.34
C VAL A 422 -14.96 -2.38 22.01
N MET A 423 -14.10 -3.28 22.44
CA MET A 423 -14.54 -4.49 23.15
C MET A 423 -15.11 -4.17 24.54
N ASN A 424 -14.48 -3.26 25.28
CA ASN A 424 -14.94 -2.85 26.61
C ASN A 424 -16.28 -2.13 26.53
N SER A 425 -16.47 -1.25 25.54
CA SER A 425 -17.75 -0.54 25.34
C SER A 425 -18.93 -1.47 25.02
N LYS A 426 -18.66 -2.66 24.46
CA LYS A 426 -19.69 -3.68 24.18
C LYS A 426 -19.99 -4.66 25.34
N ARG A 427 -19.13 -4.67 26.33
CA ARG A 427 -19.34 -5.49 27.53
C ARG A 427 -20.15 -4.76 28.61
N MET A 428 -20.18 -3.43 28.54
CA MET A 428 -21.04 -2.56 29.36
C MET A 428 -22.44 -2.47 28.76
#